data_6c9c98aaabc1c50f7a58c510b9b323f8
#
_entry.id   6c9c98aaabc1c50f7a58c510b9b323f8
#
_cell.length_a   1.000
_cell.length_b   1.000
_cell.length_c   1.000
_cell.angle_alpha   90.00
_cell.angle_beta   90.00
_cell.angle_gamma   90.00
#
_symmetry.space_group_name_H-M   'P 1'
#
loop_
_entity.id
_entity.type
_entity.pdbx_description
1 polymer ?
#
loop_
_entity_poly.entity_id
_entity_poly.type
_entity_poly.pdbx_seq_one_letter_code
_entity_poly.pdbx_strand_id
1 'polypeptide(L)'
;KHGAMTYLDEVHAVGLYGSRGGGVSEERGLADRITLIEGTLGKAYGCVGGYVAGSAALCDFLRSFSSGFIFTTALPPAVAAAATVSIRHLKESNAERMAQRRQVKLLRDLLDQRGIPHLPNPSHIIPVMIKDPTKCRMLSDILMQDYGIYVQPINYPTVPKGTERLRFTPSPLHTDADIMNLVDALTVLWRQCALAHAVA
;
A
#
# COMPACT_ATOMS: atom_id res chain seq x y z
N LYS A 1 29.65 -1.10 2.13
CA LYS A 1 30.70 -1.72 1.30
C LYS A 1 31.28 -0.73 0.30
N HIS A 2 30.47 0.19 -0.24
CA HIS A 2 30.86 1.14 -1.29
C HIS A 2 30.80 2.61 -0.84
N GLY A 3 30.50 2.91 0.43
CA GLY A 3 30.38 4.27 0.95
C GLY A 3 29.22 5.07 0.35
N ALA A 4 28.29 4.41 -0.38
CA ALA A 4 27.16 5.08 -1.00
C ALA A 4 26.09 5.44 0.06
N MET A 5 25.45 6.57 -0.12
CA MET A 5 24.24 6.92 0.62
C MET A 5 23.07 6.05 0.16
N THR A 6 22.17 5.74 1.10
CA THR A 6 20.97 4.95 0.82
C THR A 6 19.74 5.82 1.02
N TYR A 7 18.82 5.76 0.06
CA TYR A 7 17.50 6.38 0.11
C TYR A 7 16.45 5.27 0.06
N LEU A 8 15.59 5.18 1.08
CA LEU A 8 14.56 4.17 1.16
C LEU A 8 13.18 4.82 1.17
N ASP A 9 12.35 4.46 0.20
CA ASP A 9 10.94 4.82 0.17
C ASP A 9 10.13 3.79 0.99
N GLU A 10 9.55 4.23 2.10
CA GLU A 10 8.69 3.45 2.99
C GLU A 10 7.23 3.93 2.95
N VAL A 11 6.83 4.70 1.93
CA VAL A 11 5.50 5.33 1.88
C VAL A 11 4.34 4.33 1.90
N HIS A 12 4.55 3.08 1.48
CA HIS A 12 3.59 1.98 1.60
C HIS A 12 3.83 1.09 2.82
N ALA A 13 4.81 1.38 3.65
CA ALA A 13 5.22 0.48 4.72
C ALA A 13 5.11 1.12 6.12
N VAL A 14 5.30 2.45 6.24
CA VAL A 14 5.14 3.15 7.52
C VAL A 14 3.71 3.01 8.04
N GLY A 15 3.57 2.76 9.32
CA GLY A 15 2.31 2.44 9.99
C GLY A 15 1.89 0.97 9.88
N LEU A 16 2.43 0.20 8.91
CA LEU A 16 1.99 -1.16 8.58
C LEU A 16 2.99 -2.25 8.96
N TYR A 17 4.28 -1.96 8.92
CA TYR A 17 5.35 -2.92 9.19
C TYR A 17 6.20 -2.47 10.36
N GLY A 18 6.86 -3.43 11.01
CA GLY A 18 7.61 -3.20 12.24
C GLY A 18 6.71 -3.22 13.49
N SER A 19 7.32 -3.44 14.63
CA SER A 19 6.59 -3.53 15.92
C SER A 19 5.94 -2.21 16.33
N ARG A 20 6.53 -1.11 15.91
CA ARG A 20 6.07 0.27 16.19
C ARG A 20 5.55 1.00 14.95
N GLY A 21 5.43 0.30 13.81
CA GLY A 21 4.98 0.88 12.56
C GLY A 21 6.03 1.74 11.84
N GLY A 22 7.31 1.53 12.10
CA GLY A 22 8.39 2.28 11.48
C GLY A 22 8.74 1.85 10.04
N GLY A 23 8.07 0.81 9.53
CA GLY A 23 8.28 0.33 8.17
C GLY A 23 9.05 -0.99 8.09
N VAL A 24 9.39 -1.40 6.88
CA VAL A 24 10.16 -2.64 6.62
C VAL A 24 11.58 -2.52 7.14
N SER A 25 12.17 -1.34 7.12
CA SER A 25 13.49 -1.10 7.71
C SER A 25 13.52 -1.39 9.21
N GLU A 26 12.46 -1.00 9.95
CA GLU A 26 12.32 -1.38 11.36
C GLU A 26 12.11 -2.89 11.52
N GLU A 27 11.20 -3.48 10.75
CA GLU A 27 10.91 -4.91 10.79
C GLU A 27 12.16 -5.77 10.57
N ARG A 28 13.08 -5.29 9.74
CA ARG A 28 14.36 -5.97 9.41
C ARG A 28 15.52 -5.58 10.31
N GLY A 29 15.34 -4.66 11.25
CA GLY A 29 16.42 -4.15 12.09
C GLY A 29 17.49 -3.39 11.32
N LEU A 30 17.12 -2.72 10.22
CA LEU A 30 18.05 -2.04 9.32
C LEU A 30 17.90 -0.51 9.33
N ALA A 31 16.96 0.05 10.08
CA ALA A 31 16.64 1.48 10.06
C ALA A 31 17.90 2.37 10.31
N ASP A 32 18.72 2.01 11.29
CA ASP A 32 19.94 2.75 11.64
C ASP A 32 21.04 2.69 10.55
N ARG A 33 20.90 1.82 9.57
CA ARG A 33 21.83 1.66 8.45
C ARG A 33 21.40 2.39 7.19
N ILE A 34 20.21 2.96 7.18
CA ILE A 34 19.66 3.71 6.06
C ILE A 34 19.97 5.18 6.26
N THR A 35 20.54 5.81 5.24
CA THR A 35 20.95 7.22 5.31
C THR A 35 19.74 8.14 5.39
N LEU A 36 18.72 7.87 4.57
CA LEU A 36 17.47 8.64 4.52
C LEU A 36 16.29 7.72 4.25
N ILE A 37 15.26 7.86 5.05
CA ILE A 37 13.97 7.16 4.89
C ILE A 37 12.91 8.20 4.53
N GLU A 38 12.15 7.93 3.47
CA GLU A 38 10.96 8.70 3.09
C GLU A 38 9.71 8.00 3.60
N GLY A 39 8.79 8.76 4.19
CA GLY A 39 7.50 8.30 4.65
C GLY A 39 6.37 9.26 4.25
N THR A 40 5.15 8.75 4.21
CA THR A 40 3.95 9.56 3.94
C THR A 40 3.02 9.62 5.13
N LEU A 41 2.33 10.74 5.27
CA LEU A 41 1.21 10.90 6.21
C LEU A 41 -0.13 10.55 5.55
N GLY A 42 -0.17 10.41 4.21
CA GLY A 42 -1.39 10.25 3.40
C GLY A 42 -1.91 8.82 3.24
N LYS A 43 -1.32 7.82 3.89
CA LYS A 43 -1.75 6.42 3.81
C LYS A 43 -2.18 5.91 5.19
N ALA A 44 -1.35 5.12 5.86
CA ALA A 44 -1.70 4.51 7.15
C ALA A 44 -2.03 5.54 8.25
N TYR A 45 -1.41 6.71 8.20
CA TYR A 45 -1.65 7.77 9.19
C TYR A 45 -2.90 8.62 8.90
N GLY A 46 -3.52 8.51 7.71
CA GLY A 46 -4.79 9.16 7.36
C GLY A 46 -4.75 10.69 7.30
N CYS A 47 -3.58 11.30 7.09
CA CYS A 47 -3.37 12.74 7.01
C CYS A 47 -2.86 13.18 5.64
N VAL A 48 -2.54 14.46 5.47
CA VAL A 48 -1.90 15.02 4.27
C VAL A 48 -0.43 15.29 4.57
N GLY A 49 0.44 15.05 3.60
CA GLY A 49 1.86 15.38 3.67
C GLY A 49 2.77 14.15 3.72
N GLY A 50 4.04 14.42 4.00
CA GLY A 50 5.07 13.42 4.10
C GLY A 50 6.24 13.94 4.93
N TYR A 51 7.23 13.09 5.09
CA TYR A 51 8.42 13.41 5.85
C TYR A 51 9.63 12.64 5.34
N VAL A 52 10.80 13.14 5.65
CA VAL A 52 12.05 12.40 5.58
C VAL A 52 12.64 12.24 6.97
N ALA A 53 13.27 11.11 7.22
CA ALA A 53 13.96 10.80 8.46
C ALA A 53 15.41 10.40 8.16
N GLY A 54 16.34 10.94 8.94
CA GLY A 54 17.77 10.71 8.80
C GLY A 54 18.54 11.34 9.94
N SER A 55 19.85 11.50 9.79
CA SER A 55 20.65 12.20 10.79
C SER A 55 20.22 13.66 10.94
N ALA A 56 20.45 14.26 12.12
CA ALA A 56 20.13 15.66 12.35
C ALA A 56 20.79 16.58 11.33
N ALA A 57 22.06 16.36 11.01
CA ALA A 57 22.79 17.13 10.02
C ALA A 57 22.18 17.02 8.61
N LEU A 58 21.74 15.82 8.20
CA LEU A 58 21.08 15.64 6.92
C LEU A 58 19.71 16.33 6.88
N CYS A 59 18.92 16.22 7.93
CA CYS A 59 17.62 16.89 8.02
C CYS A 59 17.78 18.42 7.98
N ASP A 60 18.80 18.97 8.65
CA ASP A 60 19.09 20.41 8.62
C ASP A 60 19.56 20.88 7.24
N PHE A 61 20.41 20.10 6.58
CA PHE A 61 20.80 20.32 5.19
C PHE A 61 19.58 20.35 4.26
N LEU A 62 18.68 19.40 4.37
CA LEU A 62 17.48 19.33 3.53
C LEU A 62 16.56 20.54 3.76
N ARG A 63 16.39 21.00 5.01
CA ARG A 63 15.61 22.22 5.31
C ARG A 63 16.21 23.46 4.66
N SER A 64 17.53 23.51 4.55
CA SER A 64 18.25 24.69 4.05
C SER A 64 18.44 24.69 2.53
N PHE A 65 18.51 23.53 1.88
CA PHE A 65 18.92 23.41 0.49
C PHE A 65 17.93 22.65 -0.42
N SER A 66 16.95 21.92 0.14
CA SER A 66 15.98 21.21 -0.69
C SER A 66 14.94 22.16 -1.26
N SER A 67 14.95 22.34 -2.58
CA SER A 67 14.00 23.21 -3.29
C SER A 67 12.54 22.78 -3.04
N GLY A 68 12.26 21.48 -2.99
CA GLY A 68 10.93 20.93 -2.70
C GLY A 68 10.44 21.20 -1.28
N PHE A 69 11.33 21.55 -0.35
CA PHE A 69 10.98 21.97 1.00
C PHE A 69 10.92 23.51 1.14
N ILE A 70 11.91 24.22 0.60
CA ILE A 70 12.04 25.68 0.74
C ILE A 70 10.88 26.41 0.05
N PHE A 71 10.49 25.97 -1.15
CA PHE A 71 9.49 26.61 -1.99
C PHE A 71 8.07 26.03 -1.84
N THR A 72 7.81 25.31 -0.74
CA THR A 72 6.47 24.83 -0.40
C THR A 72 5.98 25.45 0.90
N THR A 73 4.66 25.45 1.10
CA THR A 73 4.06 25.86 2.37
C THR A 73 4.17 24.79 3.42
N ALA A 74 4.29 25.19 4.68
CA ALA A 74 4.29 24.25 5.81
C ALA A 74 2.93 23.54 5.95
N LEU A 75 2.95 22.35 6.57
CA LEU A 75 1.71 21.66 6.94
C LEU A 75 0.88 22.52 7.88
N PRO A 76 -0.46 22.60 7.69
CA PRO A 76 -1.34 23.25 8.65
C PRO A 76 -1.17 22.65 10.06
N PRO A 77 -1.18 23.46 11.13
CA PRO A 77 -0.99 22.98 12.50
C PRO A 77 -1.97 21.86 12.91
N ALA A 78 -3.21 21.93 12.46
CA ALA A 78 -4.21 20.90 12.71
C ALA A 78 -3.83 19.55 12.08
N VAL A 79 -3.28 19.57 10.86
CA VAL A 79 -2.79 18.34 10.19
C VAL A 79 -1.57 17.78 10.90
N ALA A 80 -0.63 18.62 11.31
CA ALA A 80 0.54 18.19 12.06
C ALA A 80 0.16 17.58 13.43
N ALA A 81 -0.83 18.17 14.12
CA ALA A 81 -1.37 17.63 15.37
C ALA A 81 -2.04 16.26 15.16
N ALA A 82 -2.91 16.13 14.13
CA ALA A 82 -3.56 14.88 13.79
C ALA A 82 -2.55 13.77 13.44
N ALA A 83 -1.54 14.09 12.62
CA ALA A 83 -0.47 13.17 12.27
C ALA A 83 0.32 12.71 13.51
N THR A 84 0.60 13.62 14.43
CA THR A 84 1.29 13.30 15.68
C THR A 84 0.51 12.30 16.52
N VAL A 85 -0.81 12.48 16.65
CA VAL A 85 -1.68 11.55 17.40
C VAL A 85 -1.75 10.20 16.69
N SER A 86 -1.94 10.18 15.38
CA SER A 86 -2.00 8.95 14.57
C SER A 86 -0.70 8.14 14.66
N ILE A 87 0.45 8.80 14.55
CA ILE A 87 1.77 8.15 14.68
C ILE A 87 1.95 7.58 16.09
N ARG A 88 1.61 8.33 17.15
CA ARG A 88 1.69 7.85 18.54
C ARG A 88 0.81 6.63 18.76
N HIS A 89 -0.43 6.68 18.29
CA HIS A 89 -1.35 5.55 18.37
C HIS A 89 -0.77 4.30 17.71
N LEU A 90 -0.37 4.37 16.44
CA LEU A 90 0.18 3.23 15.71
C LEU A 90 1.53 2.75 16.24
N LYS A 91 2.25 3.59 16.96
CA LYS A 91 3.50 3.22 17.63
C LYS A 91 3.26 2.32 18.85
N GLU A 92 2.10 2.40 19.48
CA GLU A 92 1.70 1.66 20.68
C GLU A 92 0.70 0.54 20.37
N SER A 93 -0.22 0.76 19.40
CA SER A 93 -1.20 -0.23 18.97
C SER A 93 -0.64 -1.15 17.88
N ASN A 94 -0.99 -2.42 17.97
CA ASN A 94 -0.77 -3.42 16.93
C ASN A 94 -2.09 -4.02 16.40
N ALA A 95 -3.21 -3.61 16.96
CA ALA A 95 -4.52 -4.18 16.64
C ALA A 95 -4.88 -4.00 15.15
N GLU A 96 -4.67 -2.80 14.63
CA GLU A 96 -4.96 -2.46 13.24
C GLU A 96 -4.08 -3.26 12.26
N ARG A 97 -2.79 -3.40 12.58
CA ARG A 97 -1.86 -4.20 11.77
C ARG A 97 -2.23 -5.68 11.75
N MET A 98 -2.63 -6.22 12.90
CA MET A 98 -3.09 -7.62 13.00
C MET A 98 -4.40 -7.83 12.23
N ALA A 99 -5.36 -6.93 12.36
CA ALA A 99 -6.61 -6.98 11.62
C ALA A 99 -6.36 -6.91 10.11
N GLN A 100 -5.53 -5.99 9.64
CA GLN A 100 -5.17 -5.90 8.23
C GLN A 100 -4.50 -7.17 7.71
N ARG A 101 -3.51 -7.71 8.43
CA ARG A 101 -2.81 -8.95 8.04
C ARG A 101 -3.78 -10.13 7.92
N ARG A 102 -4.77 -10.20 8.82
CA ARG A 102 -5.83 -11.21 8.76
C ARG A 102 -6.65 -11.07 7.47
N GLN A 103 -7.08 -9.87 7.11
CA GLN A 103 -7.86 -9.64 5.88
C GLN A 103 -7.04 -9.88 4.61
N VAL A 104 -5.75 -9.50 4.61
CA VAL A 104 -4.82 -9.81 3.52
C VAL A 104 -4.69 -11.33 3.32
N LYS A 105 -4.52 -12.07 4.42
CA LYS A 105 -4.44 -13.53 4.36
C LYS A 105 -5.74 -14.14 3.84
N LEU A 106 -6.88 -13.73 4.37
CA LEU A 106 -8.19 -14.21 3.94
C LEU A 106 -8.41 -13.99 2.44
N LEU A 107 -8.12 -12.79 1.94
CA LEU A 107 -8.27 -12.50 0.52
C LEU A 107 -7.38 -13.40 -0.35
N ARG A 108 -6.12 -13.61 0.03
CA ARG A 108 -5.21 -14.49 -0.71
C ARG A 108 -5.71 -15.92 -0.73
N ASP A 109 -6.06 -16.46 0.43
CA ASP A 109 -6.55 -17.85 0.56
C ASP A 109 -7.79 -18.08 -0.32
N LEU A 110 -8.71 -17.10 -0.36
CA LEU A 110 -9.93 -17.20 -1.19
C LEU A 110 -9.63 -17.06 -2.70
N LEU A 111 -8.71 -16.18 -3.09
CA LEU A 111 -8.27 -16.06 -4.50
C LEU A 111 -7.64 -17.36 -4.99
N ASP A 112 -6.78 -17.97 -4.16
CA ASP A 112 -6.16 -19.27 -4.47
C ASP A 112 -7.21 -20.38 -4.62
N GLN A 113 -8.17 -20.47 -3.69
CA GLN A 113 -9.27 -21.44 -3.76
C GLN A 113 -10.13 -21.29 -5.02
N ARG A 114 -10.26 -20.07 -5.55
CA ARG A 114 -11.04 -19.79 -6.78
C ARG A 114 -10.20 -19.84 -8.05
N GLY A 115 -8.90 -20.10 -7.95
CA GLY A 115 -7.96 -20.08 -9.08
C GLY A 115 -7.82 -18.71 -9.75
N ILE A 116 -8.06 -17.61 -9.02
CA ILE A 116 -7.91 -16.24 -9.54
C ILE A 116 -6.43 -15.85 -9.43
N PRO A 117 -5.74 -15.56 -10.56
CA PRO A 117 -4.30 -15.36 -10.56
C PRO A 117 -3.93 -14.04 -9.90
N HIS A 118 -3.08 -14.10 -8.88
CA HIS A 118 -2.49 -12.94 -8.26
C HIS A 118 -0.96 -13.08 -8.17
N LEU A 119 -0.27 -11.94 -8.12
CA LEU A 119 1.18 -11.93 -8.04
C LEU A 119 1.62 -12.27 -6.60
N PRO A 120 2.37 -13.37 -6.38
CA PRO A 120 2.87 -13.71 -5.06
C PRO A 120 3.89 -12.67 -4.58
N ASN A 121 3.67 -12.17 -3.37
CA ASN A 121 4.59 -11.24 -2.70
C ASN A 121 4.29 -11.23 -1.19
N PRO A 122 5.24 -10.81 -0.34
CA PRO A 122 5.05 -10.80 1.12
C PRO A 122 4.27 -9.58 1.64
N SER A 123 3.89 -8.64 0.78
CA SER A 123 3.27 -7.38 1.22
C SER A 123 1.76 -7.48 1.41
N HIS A 124 1.15 -6.44 1.98
CA HIS A 124 -0.30 -6.30 2.10
C HIS A 124 -1.00 -5.98 0.78
N ILE A 125 -0.26 -5.65 -0.27
CA ILE A 125 -0.79 -5.35 -1.60
C ILE A 125 -0.96 -6.64 -2.38
N ILE A 126 -2.14 -6.87 -2.94
CA ILE A 126 -2.48 -8.07 -3.70
C ILE A 126 -2.80 -7.68 -5.15
N PRO A 127 -1.84 -7.84 -6.07
CA PRO A 127 -2.06 -7.57 -7.48
C PRO A 127 -2.74 -8.75 -8.15
N VAL A 128 -4.01 -8.61 -8.56
CA VAL A 128 -4.76 -9.60 -9.32
C VAL A 128 -4.54 -9.37 -10.80
N MET A 129 -3.98 -10.36 -11.50
CA MET A 129 -3.45 -10.22 -12.86
C MET A 129 -4.54 -10.33 -13.91
N ILE A 130 -4.75 -9.27 -14.69
CA ILE A 130 -5.72 -9.20 -15.79
C ILE A 130 -5.04 -9.31 -17.15
N LYS A 131 -3.87 -8.68 -17.30
CA LYS A 131 -3.02 -8.68 -18.51
C LYS A 131 -3.68 -8.07 -19.76
N ASP A 132 -4.72 -7.28 -19.58
CA ASP A 132 -5.44 -6.57 -20.63
C ASP A 132 -5.93 -5.22 -20.07
N PRO A 133 -5.53 -4.08 -20.66
CA PRO A 133 -5.84 -2.77 -20.10
C PRO A 133 -7.33 -2.41 -20.19
N THR A 134 -8.01 -2.88 -21.22
CA THR A 134 -9.44 -2.62 -21.44
C THR A 134 -10.26 -3.42 -20.42
N LYS A 135 -9.98 -4.72 -20.31
CA LYS A 135 -10.63 -5.58 -19.31
C LYS A 135 -10.33 -5.12 -17.89
N CYS A 136 -9.11 -4.68 -17.61
CA CYS A 136 -8.72 -4.19 -16.29
C CYS A 136 -9.55 -2.98 -15.85
N ARG A 137 -9.76 -2.01 -16.76
CA ARG A 137 -10.63 -0.85 -16.52
C ARG A 137 -12.09 -1.27 -16.38
N MET A 138 -12.58 -2.05 -17.34
CA MET A 138 -13.97 -2.52 -17.33
C MET A 138 -14.32 -3.27 -16.03
N LEU A 139 -13.46 -4.14 -15.55
CA LEU A 139 -13.67 -4.86 -14.29
C LEU A 139 -13.71 -3.91 -13.09
N SER A 140 -12.84 -2.90 -13.05
CA SER A 140 -12.87 -1.87 -12.01
C SER A 140 -14.19 -1.10 -12.01
N ASP A 141 -14.67 -0.71 -13.20
CA ASP A 141 -15.93 0.03 -13.36
C ASP A 141 -17.14 -0.82 -12.94
N ILE A 142 -17.20 -2.09 -13.35
CA ILE A 142 -18.29 -3.01 -12.95
C ILE A 142 -18.26 -3.28 -11.44
N LEU A 143 -17.09 -3.53 -10.86
CA LEU A 143 -16.95 -3.72 -9.41
C LEU A 143 -17.49 -2.52 -8.64
N MET A 144 -17.23 -1.31 -9.14
CA MET A 144 -17.72 -0.08 -8.50
C MET A 144 -19.23 0.10 -8.68
N GLN A 145 -19.75 -0.10 -9.91
CA GLN A 145 -21.13 0.22 -10.26
C GLN A 145 -22.13 -0.83 -9.75
N ASP A 146 -21.80 -2.12 -9.90
CA ASP A 146 -22.74 -3.21 -9.64
C ASP A 146 -22.55 -3.83 -8.25
N TYR A 147 -21.33 -3.72 -7.69
CA TYR A 147 -20.99 -4.35 -6.40
C TYR A 147 -20.61 -3.35 -5.30
N GLY A 148 -20.49 -2.06 -5.63
CA GLY A 148 -20.06 -1.02 -4.68
C GLY A 148 -18.61 -1.17 -4.20
N ILE A 149 -17.77 -1.85 -4.97
CA ILE A 149 -16.38 -2.16 -4.61
C ILE A 149 -15.42 -1.30 -5.43
N TYR A 150 -14.75 -0.36 -4.75
CA TYR A 150 -13.69 0.42 -5.37
C TYR A 150 -12.39 -0.37 -5.44
N VAL A 151 -11.81 -0.46 -6.64
CA VAL A 151 -10.45 -1.00 -6.85
C VAL A 151 -9.72 -0.21 -7.91
N GLN A 152 -8.42 0.02 -7.69
CA GLN A 152 -7.58 0.75 -8.62
C GLN A 152 -7.09 -0.16 -9.76
N PRO A 153 -7.46 0.10 -11.02
CA PRO A 153 -6.84 -0.54 -12.18
C PRO A 153 -5.44 0.03 -12.39
N ILE A 154 -4.46 -0.83 -12.55
CA ILE A 154 -3.06 -0.44 -12.79
C ILE A 154 -2.68 -0.89 -14.19
N ASN A 155 -2.57 0.09 -15.09
CA ASN A 155 -2.28 -0.08 -16.50
C ASN A 155 -0.97 0.62 -16.90
N TYR A 156 -0.52 0.41 -18.12
CA TYR A 156 0.56 1.21 -18.70
C TYR A 156 0.20 2.72 -18.63
N PRO A 157 1.15 3.62 -18.31
CA PRO A 157 2.60 3.41 -18.17
C PRO A 157 3.06 2.98 -16.76
N THR A 158 2.18 2.85 -15.78
CA THR A 158 2.53 2.49 -14.40
C THR A 158 3.14 1.09 -14.31
N VAL A 159 2.68 0.18 -15.18
CA VAL A 159 3.23 -1.17 -15.31
C VAL A 159 3.50 -1.48 -16.77
N PRO A 160 4.41 -2.40 -17.12
CA PRO A 160 4.63 -2.84 -18.49
C PRO A 160 3.35 -3.42 -19.11
N LYS A 161 3.20 -3.24 -20.45
CA LYS A 161 2.08 -3.83 -21.22
C LYS A 161 2.06 -5.36 -21.07
N GLY A 162 0.87 -5.93 -20.93
CA GLY A 162 0.66 -7.36 -20.67
C GLY A 162 0.82 -7.74 -19.19
N THR A 163 1.00 -6.77 -18.31
CA THR A 163 1.09 -6.98 -16.87
C THR A 163 0.08 -6.14 -16.08
N GLU A 164 -0.98 -5.71 -16.74
CA GLU A 164 -2.09 -4.96 -16.16
C GLU A 164 -2.78 -5.77 -15.06
N ARG A 165 -3.20 -5.08 -14.01
CA ARG A 165 -3.71 -5.71 -12.79
C ARG A 165 -4.68 -4.82 -12.03
N LEU A 166 -5.56 -5.45 -11.27
CA LEU A 166 -6.30 -4.79 -10.19
C LEU A 166 -5.45 -4.85 -8.91
N ARG A 167 -5.31 -3.72 -8.21
CA ARG A 167 -4.50 -3.63 -7.00
C ARG A 167 -5.39 -3.59 -5.76
N PHE A 168 -5.51 -4.70 -5.07
CA PHE A 168 -6.24 -4.78 -3.81
C PHE A 168 -5.33 -4.47 -2.62
N THR A 169 -5.87 -3.68 -1.69
CA THR A 169 -5.20 -3.28 -0.45
C THR A 169 -6.19 -3.40 0.71
N PRO A 170 -6.41 -4.60 1.26
CA PRO A 170 -7.30 -4.77 2.39
C PRO A 170 -6.91 -3.87 3.56
N SER A 171 -7.89 -3.28 4.20
CA SER A 171 -7.73 -2.43 5.37
C SER A 171 -8.19 -3.16 6.64
N PRO A 172 -7.83 -2.68 7.84
CA PRO A 172 -8.33 -3.25 9.09
C PRO A 172 -9.84 -3.08 9.30
N LEU A 173 -10.49 -2.23 8.52
CA LEU A 173 -11.94 -1.97 8.60
C LEU A 173 -12.77 -2.92 7.74
N HIS A 174 -12.15 -3.59 6.76
CA HIS A 174 -12.87 -4.58 5.97
C HIS A 174 -13.24 -5.79 6.84
N THR A 175 -14.50 -6.21 6.71
CA THR A 175 -15.01 -7.42 7.36
C THR A 175 -14.73 -8.66 6.50
N ASP A 176 -14.89 -9.84 7.08
CA ASP A 176 -14.80 -11.10 6.33
C ASP A 176 -15.87 -11.16 5.22
N ALA A 177 -17.06 -10.60 5.49
CA ALA A 177 -18.13 -10.50 4.50
C ALA A 177 -17.74 -9.63 3.30
N ASP A 178 -17.06 -8.50 3.52
CA ASP A 178 -16.57 -7.64 2.44
C ASP A 178 -15.57 -8.39 1.55
N ILE A 179 -14.65 -9.13 2.16
CA ILE A 179 -13.66 -9.93 1.43
C ILE A 179 -14.33 -11.08 0.64
N MET A 180 -15.30 -11.77 1.24
CA MET A 180 -16.07 -12.82 0.55
C MET A 180 -16.87 -12.24 -0.62
N ASN A 181 -17.58 -11.14 -0.42
CA ASN A 181 -18.35 -10.46 -1.47
C ASN A 181 -17.45 -10.04 -2.66
N LEU A 182 -16.25 -9.52 -2.38
CA LEU A 182 -15.28 -9.20 -3.41
C LEU A 182 -14.88 -10.44 -4.23
N VAL A 183 -14.55 -11.53 -3.55
CA VAL A 183 -14.08 -12.76 -4.25
C VAL A 183 -15.22 -13.42 -5.03
N ASP A 184 -16.44 -13.39 -4.53
CA ASP A 184 -17.62 -13.91 -5.24
C ASP A 184 -17.92 -13.05 -6.48
N ALA A 185 -17.87 -11.71 -6.37
CA ALA A 185 -17.99 -10.82 -7.52
C ALA A 185 -16.90 -11.09 -8.57
N LEU A 186 -15.65 -11.20 -8.15
CA LEU A 186 -14.54 -11.53 -9.05
C LEU A 186 -14.76 -12.89 -9.72
N THR A 187 -15.25 -13.89 -9.01
CA THR A 187 -15.52 -15.24 -9.55
C THR A 187 -16.56 -15.19 -10.67
N VAL A 188 -17.62 -14.41 -10.50
CA VAL A 188 -18.64 -14.18 -11.54
C VAL A 188 -18.03 -13.49 -12.76
N LEU A 189 -17.32 -12.38 -12.52
CA LEU A 189 -16.71 -11.56 -13.58
C LEU A 189 -15.61 -12.32 -14.34
N TRP A 190 -14.88 -13.20 -13.68
CA TRP A 190 -13.85 -14.04 -14.30
C TRP A 190 -14.44 -14.94 -15.39
N ARG A 191 -15.59 -15.53 -15.12
CA ARG A 191 -16.33 -16.36 -16.09
C ARG A 191 -16.91 -15.52 -17.22
N GLN A 192 -17.57 -14.41 -16.88
CA GLN A 192 -18.25 -13.55 -17.86
C GLN A 192 -17.27 -12.89 -18.85
N CYS A 193 -16.10 -12.49 -18.39
CA CYS A 193 -15.08 -11.83 -19.20
C CYS A 193 -14.08 -12.80 -19.85
N ALA A 194 -14.29 -14.10 -19.73
CA ALA A 194 -13.38 -15.15 -20.24
C ALA A 194 -11.91 -14.88 -19.85
N LEU A 195 -11.66 -14.66 -18.56
CA LEU A 195 -10.31 -14.41 -18.04
C LEU A 195 -9.61 -15.75 -17.76
N ALA A 196 -8.28 -15.77 -17.96
CA ALA A 196 -7.47 -16.95 -17.68
C ALA A 196 -7.36 -17.19 -16.16
N HIS A 197 -7.57 -18.43 -15.74
CA HIS A 197 -7.31 -18.87 -14.38
C HIS A 197 -5.82 -19.11 -14.13
N ALA A 198 -5.40 -19.14 -12.87
CA ALA A 198 -4.07 -19.59 -12.50
C ALA A 198 -3.87 -21.04 -12.97
N VAL A 199 -2.73 -21.31 -13.60
CA VAL A 199 -2.33 -22.69 -13.92
C VAL A 199 -1.87 -23.31 -12.59
N ALA A 200 -2.44 -24.46 -12.26
CA ALA A 200 -2.12 -25.20 -11.04
C ALA A 200 -0.68 -25.71 -11.05
#